data_b9a8ef40f8872ef382418aa0c44f3d6c
#
_entry.id   b9a8ef40f8872ef382418aa0c44f3d6c
#
_cell.length_a   1.000
_cell.length_b   1.000
_cell.length_c   1.000
_cell.angle_alpha   90.00
_cell.angle_beta   90.00
_cell.angle_gamma   90.00
#
_symmetry.space_group_name_H-M   'P 1'
#
loop_
_entity.id
_entity.type
_entity.pdbx_description
1 polymer ?
#
loop_
_entity_poly.entity_id
_entity_poly.type
_entity_poly.pdbx_seq_one_letter_code
_entity_poly.pdbx_strand_id
1 'polypeptide(L)'
;MKKSLFLLLLTSTISFPGIAQKNKQKQDAEAIKKMCGCFEVTFNFAETFNYTNDSLYKPSKTKVDKGLEWAQLVTNKADQVTIQHILQVGNPAEPMIIKHWRQDWLFENQDLYLYNADNNWTYKNKTNEEVDGQWTQKVYQVDDSPRYEGTATWVHVDGKSYWENTTPAPLPRREYTTRGDYNLTMRGNRQEITDYGWVHDQDNDKILRKEGNDDVLIAKEKGYNTYVKVDDSRCAAAAAWWKENAEKWKLVRSKWDKVFDRKTDLHLAEKVDNKVLYKYLFDDEIVKKKEIEEIIESFVTTDAK
;
A
#
# COMPACT_ATOMS: atom_id res chain seq x y z
N MET A 1 -65.08 30.03 23.78
CA MET A 1 -63.99 29.02 23.89
C MET A 1 -63.48 28.76 22.47
N LYS A 2 -62.35 29.39 22.05
CA LYS A 2 -61.72 29.18 20.72
C LYS A 2 -60.70 28.08 20.88
N LYS A 3 -60.88 26.95 20.17
CA LYS A 3 -59.91 25.84 20.10
C LYS A 3 -58.91 26.18 18.97
N SER A 4 -57.68 26.55 19.33
CA SER A 4 -56.57 26.66 18.38
C SER A 4 -56.03 25.28 18.05
N LEU A 5 -56.14 24.89 16.79
CA LEU A 5 -55.55 23.65 16.25
C LEU A 5 -54.08 23.92 15.85
N PHE A 6 -53.11 23.43 16.61
CA PHE A 6 -51.71 23.50 16.28
C PHE A 6 -51.40 22.40 15.25
N LEU A 7 -51.17 22.78 13.99
CA LEU A 7 -50.73 21.90 12.90
C LEU A 7 -49.22 21.72 13.03
N LEU A 8 -48.78 20.58 13.54
CA LEU A 8 -47.36 20.22 13.56
C LEU A 8 -46.94 19.80 12.14
N LEU A 9 -46.22 20.65 11.44
CA LEU A 9 -45.59 20.29 10.16
C LEU A 9 -44.36 19.38 10.46
N LEU A 10 -44.54 18.07 10.25
CA LEU A 10 -43.43 17.12 10.22
C LEU A 10 -42.69 17.29 8.88
N THR A 11 -41.61 18.06 8.87
CA THR A 11 -40.69 18.09 7.73
C THR A 11 -39.87 16.80 7.73
N SER A 12 -40.31 15.81 6.98
CA SER A 12 -39.46 14.64 6.67
C SER A 12 -38.31 15.09 5.77
N THR A 13 -37.12 15.17 6.33
CA THR A 13 -35.88 15.30 5.55
C THR A 13 -35.66 14.01 4.79
N ILE A 14 -36.02 13.99 3.51
CA ILE A 14 -35.66 12.90 2.59
C ILE A 14 -34.16 13.05 2.34
N SER A 15 -33.33 12.32 3.09
CA SER A 15 -31.93 12.13 2.79
C SER A 15 -31.82 11.25 1.54
N PHE A 16 -31.25 11.80 0.46
CA PHE A 16 -30.91 11.02 -0.74
C PHE A 16 -29.60 10.28 -0.46
N PRO A 17 -29.59 8.94 -0.25
CA PRO A 17 -28.40 8.20 0.11
C PRO A 17 -27.27 8.37 -0.92
N GLY A 18 -27.58 8.48 -2.22
CA GLY A 18 -26.59 8.68 -3.26
C GLY A 18 -25.82 10.01 -3.22
N ILE A 19 -26.40 11.09 -2.63
CA ILE A 19 -25.69 12.36 -2.46
C ILE A 19 -24.72 12.29 -1.29
N ALA A 20 -25.11 11.66 -0.19
CA ALA A 20 -24.28 11.47 0.98
C ALA A 20 -23.05 10.60 0.65
N GLN A 21 -23.24 9.52 -0.09
CA GLN A 21 -22.14 8.63 -0.52
C GLN A 21 -21.16 9.34 -1.47
N LYS A 22 -21.61 10.12 -2.45
CA LYS A 22 -20.74 10.90 -3.33
C LYS A 22 -19.93 11.96 -2.57
N ASN A 23 -20.53 12.60 -1.57
CA ASN A 23 -19.83 13.56 -0.74
C ASN A 23 -18.75 12.87 0.11
N LYS A 24 -19.06 11.69 0.67
CA LYS A 24 -18.08 10.87 1.39
C LYS A 24 -16.93 10.43 0.49
N GLN A 25 -17.20 9.85 -0.68
CA GLN A 25 -16.19 9.46 -1.65
C GLN A 25 -15.22 10.60 -1.97
N LYS A 26 -15.76 11.81 -2.18
CA LYS A 26 -14.94 13.00 -2.42
C LYS A 26 -14.08 13.35 -1.20
N GLN A 27 -14.65 13.31 0.00
CA GLN A 27 -13.93 13.56 1.25
C GLN A 27 -12.80 12.57 1.46
N ASP A 28 -13.04 11.29 1.20
CA ASP A 28 -12.06 10.21 1.26
C ASP A 28 -10.92 10.46 0.26
N ALA A 29 -11.23 10.77 -1.00
CA ALA A 29 -10.24 11.09 -2.03
C ALA A 29 -9.38 12.32 -1.66
N GLU A 30 -9.96 13.35 -1.04
CA GLU A 30 -9.19 14.49 -0.54
C GLU A 30 -8.26 14.09 0.63
N ALA A 31 -8.70 13.20 1.52
CA ALA A 31 -7.84 12.67 2.59
C ALA A 31 -6.66 11.86 2.00
N ILE A 32 -6.90 11.00 1.02
CA ILE A 32 -5.85 10.24 0.33
C ILE A 32 -4.85 11.19 -0.33
N LYS A 33 -5.29 12.25 -1.00
CA LYS A 33 -4.41 13.23 -1.67
C LYS A 33 -3.58 14.06 -0.69
N LYS A 34 -3.96 14.19 0.58
CA LYS A 34 -3.11 14.82 1.60
C LYS A 34 -1.82 14.04 1.87
N MET A 35 -1.74 12.78 1.47
CA MET A 35 -0.52 11.99 1.51
C MET A 35 0.46 12.30 0.36
N CYS A 36 0.15 13.26 -0.52
CA CYS A 36 1.01 13.68 -1.64
C CYS A 36 1.89 14.90 -1.28
N GLY A 37 3.07 14.98 -1.91
CA GLY A 37 4.04 16.06 -1.78
C GLY A 37 5.33 15.63 -1.10
N CYS A 38 6.10 16.57 -0.56
CA CYS A 38 7.37 16.30 0.09
C CYS A 38 7.22 16.10 1.60
N PHE A 39 7.82 15.04 2.14
CA PHE A 39 7.78 14.70 3.57
C PHE A 39 9.16 14.36 4.13
N GLU A 40 9.44 14.84 5.33
CA GLU A 40 10.43 14.19 6.19
C GLU A 40 9.79 12.95 6.80
N VAL A 41 10.39 11.79 6.51
CA VAL A 41 9.88 10.50 6.99
C VAL A 41 10.78 9.94 8.07
N THR A 42 10.17 9.47 9.15
CA THR A 42 10.86 8.65 10.15
C THR A 42 10.17 7.27 10.17
N PHE A 43 10.94 6.24 9.85
CA PHE A 43 10.51 4.85 9.87
C PHE A 43 10.90 4.22 11.21
N ASN A 44 9.92 3.84 12.03
CA ASN A 44 10.14 3.20 13.32
C ASN A 44 9.56 1.79 13.31
N PHE A 45 10.37 0.80 13.71
CA PHE A 45 9.94 -0.59 13.85
C PHE A 45 10.54 -1.20 15.11
N ALA A 46 9.71 -1.92 15.88
CA ALA A 46 10.14 -2.68 17.04
C ALA A 46 9.30 -3.95 17.19
N GLU A 47 9.95 -5.09 17.41
CA GLU A 47 9.24 -6.25 17.93
C GLU A 47 8.79 -5.96 19.36
N THR A 48 7.53 -6.27 19.64
CA THR A 48 6.89 -5.95 20.92
C THR A 48 6.69 -7.16 21.80
N PHE A 49 6.47 -8.34 21.21
CA PHE A 49 6.26 -9.57 21.94
C PHE A 49 6.68 -10.79 21.11
N ASN A 50 7.25 -11.78 21.79
CA ASN A 50 7.66 -13.07 21.23
C ASN A 50 6.74 -14.16 21.74
N TYR A 51 6.22 -15.01 20.86
CA TYR A 51 5.33 -16.14 21.17
C TYR A 51 6.00 -17.50 20.97
N THR A 52 7.20 -17.56 20.41
CA THR A 52 7.92 -18.81 20.24
C THR A 52 8.52 -19.31 21.55
N ASN A 53 8.56 -20.65 21.71
CA ASN A 53 9.28 -21.32 22.79
C ASN A 53 10.73 -21.65 22.42
N ASP A 54 11.19 -21.21 21.24
CA ASP A 54 12.57 -21.42 20.80
C ASP A 54 13.54 -20.56 21.60
N SER A 55 14.37 -21.17 22.42
CA SER A 55 15.40 -20.50 23.21
C SER A 55 16.49 -19.82 22.37
N LEU A 56 16.59 -20.15 21.09
CA LEU A 56 17.53 -19.55 20.13
C LEU A 56 16.92 -18.38 19.35
N TYR A 57 15.64 -18.09 19.55
CA TYR A 57 14.97 -16.99 18.89
C TYR A 57 15.67 -15.65 19.17
N LYS A 58 15.94 -14.91 18.11
CA LYS A 58 16.54 -13.58 18.19
C LYS A 58 15.53 -12.54 17.67
N PRO A 59 15.00 -11.66 18.52
CA PRO A 59 14.10 -10.60 18.07
C PRO A 59 14.80 -9.66 17.09
N SER A 60 14.03 -9.10 16.16
CA SER A 60 14.54 -8.06 15.28
C SER A 60 14.95 -6.83 16.08
N LYS A 61 16.08 -6.23 15.72
CA LYS A 61 16.52 -5.00 16.36
C LYS A 61 15.53 -3.88 16.10
N THR A 62 15.29 -3.06 17.12
CA THR A 62 14.56 -1.79 16.94
C THR A 62 15.27 -0.97 15.88
N LYS A 63 14.49 -0.46 14.93
CA LYS A 63 15.00 0.29 13.78
C LYS A 63 14.36 1.67 13.74
N VAL A 64 15.21 2.69 13.55
CA VAL A 64 14.79 4.07 13.31
C VAL A 64 15.60 4.59 12.14
N ASP A 65 14.95 4.79 11.00
CA ASP A 65 15.57 5.37 9.80
C ASP A 65 14.85 6.67 9.41
N LYS A 66 15.58 7.58 8.75
CA LYS A 66 15.03 8.86 8.28
C LYS A 66 15.37 9.09 6.82
N GLY A 67 14.52 9.84 6.13
CA GLY A 67 14.74 10.26 4.76
C GLY A 67 13.76 11.35 4.34
N LEU A 68 13.98 11.91 3.16
CA LEU A 68 12.97 12.70 2.46
C LEU A 68 12.24 11.78 1.50
N GLU A 69 10.92 11.93 1.40
CA GLU A 69 10.11 11.15 0.46
C GLU A 69 9.20 12.08 -0.33
N TRP A 70 9.33 12.03 -1.65
CA TRP A 70 8.42 12.65 -2.59
C TRP A 70 7.28 11.69 -2.90
N ALA A 71 6.07 12.03 -2.50
CA ALA A 71 4.86 11.27 -2.80
C ALA A 71 4.16 11.91 -4.02
N GLN A 72 4.47 11.38 -5.20
CA GLN A 72 3.97 11.87 -6.48
C GLN A 72 2.54 11.43 -6.74
N LEU A 73 1.62 12.37 -6.92
CA LEU A 73 0.29 12.07 -7.44
C LEU A 73 0.39 11.70 -8.93
N VAL A 74 0.12 10.43 -9.25
CA VAL A 74 0.20 9.88 -10.62
C VAL A 74 -1.17 9.84 -11.30
N THR A 75 -2.20 9.39 -10.57
CA THR A 75 -3.59 9.35 -11.05
C THR A 75 -4.48 10.08 -10.06
N ASN A 76 -5.39 10.90 -10.58
CA ASN A 76 -6.38 11.64 -9.80
C ASN A 76 -7.74 11.58 -10.52
N LYS A 77 -8.47 10.50 -10.24
CA LYS A 77 -9.85 10.29 -10.71
C LYS A 77 -10.78 10.23 -9.51
N ALA A 78 -12.07 10.32 -9.73
CA ALA A 78 -13.07 10.25 -8.66
C ALA A 78 -13.06 8.91 -7.91
N ASP A 79 -12.72 7.83 -8.61
CA ASP A 79 -12.72 6.45 -8.17
C ASP A 79 -11.31 5.84 -8.06
N GLN A 80 -10.27 6.62 -8.40
CA GLN A 80 -8.89 6.14 -8.37
C GLN A 80 -7.89 7.25 -8.03
N VAL A 81 -7.07 7.01 -7.01
CA VAL A 81 -5.90 7.84 -6.69
C VAL A 81 -4.66 6.95 -6.65
N THR A 82 -3.65 7.27 -7.48
CA THR A 82 -2.36 6.54 -7.49
C THR A 82 -1.26 7.45 -6.99
N ILE A 83 -0.49 7.00 -6.01
CA ILE A 83 0.62 7.74 -5.40
C ILE A 83 1.90 6.91 -5.53
N GLN A 84 2.92 7.47 -6.19
CA GLN A 84 4.25 6.89 -6.27
C GLN A 84 5.16 7.55 -5.24
N HIS A 85 5.73 6.77 -4.37
CA HIS A 85 6.70 7.21 -3.38
C HIS A 85 8.12 7.10 -3.93
N ILE A 86 8.91 8.16 -3.76
CA ILE A 86 10.29 8.26 -4.23
C ILE A 86 11.12 8.76 -3.06
N LEU A 87 12.02 7.91 -2.57
CA LEU A 87 12.84 8.19 -1.41
C LEU A 87 14.13 8.90 -1.85
N GLN A 88 14.49 9.95 -1.14
CA GLN A 88 15.71 10.73 -1.30
C GLN A 88 16.55 10.59 -0.03
N VAL A 89 17.72 9.98 -0.14
CA VAL A 89 18.59 9.66 0.98
C VAL A 89 20.05 10.03 0.72
N GLY A 90 20.87 10.06 1.75
CA GLY A 90 22.30 10.33 1.65
C GLY A 90 22.63 11.82 1.73
N ASN A 91 23.65 12.25 0.99
CA ASN A 91 24.10 13.64 1.00
C ASN A 91 23.06 14.57 0.36
N PRO A 92 22.57 15.61 1.06
CA PRO A 92 21.59 16.53 0.48
C PRO A 92 22.02 17.25 -0.79
N ALA A 93 23.34 17.46 -0.99
CA ALA A 93 23.87 18.09 -2.21
C ALA A 93 23.91 17.13 -3.41
N GLU A 94 23.98 15.81 -3.16
CA GLU A 94 24.00 14.76 -4.17
C GLU A 94 23.23 13.54 -3.65
N PRO A 95 21.90 13.63 -3.56
CA PRO A 95 21.11 12.58 -2.95
C PRO A 95 21.01 11.36 -3.85
N MET A 96 21.00 10.18 -3.23
CA MET A 96 20.59 8.95 -3.89
C MET A 96 19.07 8.91 -3.97
N ILE A 97 18.53 8.73 -5.17
CA ILE A 97 17.10 8.64 -5.45
C ILE A 97 16.70 7.17 -5.60
N ILE A 98 15.69 6.76 -4.86
CA ILE A 98 15.17 5.39 -4.88
C ILE A 98 13.66 5.45 -5.18
N LYS A 99 13.24 4.91 -6.34
CA LYS A 99 11.82 4.59 -6.51
C LYS A 99 11.45 3.59 -5.41
N HIS A 100 10.60 4.02 -4.50
CA HIS A 100 10.33 3.26 -3.29
C HIS A 100 9.12 2.35 -3.51
N TRP A 101 7.99 2.68 -2.98
CA TRP A 101 6.76 1.90 -3.11
C TRP A 101 5.69 2.71 -3.82
N ARG A 102 4.65 2.04 -4.30
CA ARG A 102 3.47 2.68 -4.88
C ARG A 102 2.24 2.24 -4.12
N GLN A 103 1.27 3.13 -3.98
CA GLN A 103 -0.06 2.81 -3.50
C GLN A 103 -1.11 3.29 -4.50
N ASP A 104 -2.02 2.39 -4.83
CA ASP A 104 -3.22 2.68 -5.61
C ASP A 104 -4.42 2.57 -4.69
N TRP A 105 -5.23 3.60 -4.68
CA TRP A 105 -6.49 3.67 -3.97
C TRP A 105 -7.63 3.57 -4.98
N LEU A 106 -8.47 2.54 -4.82
CA LEU A 106 -9.57 2.23 -5.73
C LEU A 106 -10.88 2.20 -4.96
N PHE A 107 -11.84 3.01 -5.37
CA PHE A 107 -13.16 3.05 -4.77
C PHE A 107 -14.00 1.87 -5.24
N GLU A 108 -14.64 1.15 -4.31
CA GLU A 108 -15.51 0.01 -4.59
C GLU A 108 -14.85 -1.07 -5.47
N ASN A 109 -13.55 -1.32 -5.24
CA ASN A 109 -12.80 -2.32 -5.98
C ASN A 109 -13.17 -3.74 -5.56
N GLN A 110 -13.61 -4.56 -6.51
CA GLN A 110 -14.00 -5.95 -6.28
C GLN A 110 -12.85 -6.95 -6.41
N ASP A 111 -11.81 -6.60 -7.17
CA ASP A 111 -10.72 -7.52 -7.53
C ASP A 111 -9.54 -7.35 -6.58
N LEU A 112 -9.23 -8.39 -5.80
CA LEU A 112 -8.15 -8.41 -4.81
C LEU A 112 -7.18 -9.56 -5.07
N TYR A 113 -5.89 -9.31 -4.82
CA TYR A 113 -4.82 -10.30 -4.79
C TYR A 113 -4.25 -10.40 -3.37
N LEU A 114 -4.72 -11.38 -2.62
CA LEU A 114 -4.33 -11.57 -1.23
C LEU A 114 -3.08 -12.43 -1.12
N TYR A 115 -2.04 -11.92 -0.50
CA TYR A 115 -0.78 -12.65 -0.30
C TYR A 115 -0.99 -13.94 0.50
N ASN A 116 -0.44 -15.05 0.03
CA ASN A 116 -0.61 -16.36 0.68
C ASN A 116 0.68 -16.96 1.25
N ALA A 117 1.80 -16.36 1.10
CA ALA A 117 3.18 -16.76 1.38
C ALA A 117 3.97 -17.11 0.11
N ASP A 118 5.30 -17.12 0.24
CA ASP A 118 6.24 -17.65 -0.76
C ASP A 118 6.01 -17.15 -2.20
N ASN A 119 5.78 -15.82 -2.34
CA ASN A 119 5.50 -15.13 -3.61
C ASN A 119 4.23 -15.60 -4.34
N ASN A 120 3.23 -16.04 -3.58
CA ASN A 120 1.94 -16.42 -4.10
C ASN A 120 0.85 -15.45 -3.63
N TRP A 121 -0.08 -15.13 -4.52
CA TRP A 121 -1.26 -14.32 -4.23
C TRP A 121 -2.50 -15.05 -4.73
N THR A 122 -3.50 -15.15 -3.87
CA THR A 122 -4.80 -15.72 -4.22
C THR A 122 -5.71 -14.61 -4.72
N TYR A 123 -6.26 -14.79 -5.91
CA TYR A 123 -7.27 -13.90 -6.45
C TYR A 123 -8.61 -14.07 -5.72
N LYS A 124 -9.20 -12.95 -5.32
CA LYS A 124 -10.53 -12.90 -4.72
C LYS A 124 -11.37 -11.84 -5.41
N ASN A 125 -12.57 -12.24 -5.82
CA ASN A 125 -13.58 -11.29 -6.29
C ASN A 125 -14.62 -11.08 -5.20
N LYS A 126 -14.86 -9.82 -4.84
CA LYS A 126 -15.85 -9.40 -3.87
C LYS A 126 -17.14 -8.96 -4.57
N THR A 127 -18.27 -9.08 -3.87
CA THR A 127 -19.53 -8.54 -4.36
C THR A 127 -19.57 -7.01 -4.21
N ASN A 128 -20.51 -6.36 -4.91
CA ASN A 128 -20.75 -4.91 -4.76
C ASN A 128 -21.06 -4.54 -3.30
N GLU A 129 -21.86 -5.36 -2.62
CA GLU A 129 -22.26 -5.13 -1.23
C GLU A 129 -21.09 -5.19 -0.26
N GLU A 130 -20.10 -6.06 -0.51
CA GLU A 130 -18.90 -6.19 0.33
C GLU A 130 -17.94 -5.01 0.20
N VAL A 131 -18.01 -4.24 -0.87
CA VAL A 131 -17.11 -3.10 -1.14
C VAL A 131 -17.82 -1.75 -1.12
N ASP A 132 -19.13 -1.73 -0.92
CA ASP A 132 -19.94 -0.51 -0.95
C ASP A 132 -19.38 0.57 -0.01
N GLY A 133 -19.12 1.75 -0.56
CA GLY A 133 -18.56 2.89 0.15
C GLY A 133 -17.12 2.70 0.67
N GLN A 134 -16.36 1.72 0.19
CA GLN A 134 -15.03 1.40 0.65
C GLN A 134 -13.94 1.75 -0.38
N TRP A 135 -12.75 2.00 0.13
CA TRP A 135 -11.54 2.16 -0.66
C TRP A 135 -10.61 0.97 -0.44
N THR A 136 -10.13 0.39 -1.53
CA THR A 136 -9.05 -0.60 -1.50
C THR A 136 -7.71 0.10 -1.63
N GLN A 137 -6.80 -0.11 -0.70
CA GLN A 137 -5.38 0.21 -0.86
C GLN A 137 -4.68 -1.01 -1.47
N LYS A 138 -4.09 -0.84 -2.65
CA LYS A 138 -3.15 -1.79 -3.26
C LYS A 138 -1.75 -1.25 -3.13
N VAL A 139 -0.87 -2.00 -2.48
CA VAL A 139 0.53 -1.62 -2.28
C VAL A 139 1.43 -2.47 -3.15
N TYR A 140 2.36 -1.82 -3.82
CA TYR A 140 3.29 -2.42 -4.76
C TYR A 140 4.73 -2.22 -4.33
N GLN A 141 5.59 -3.12 -4.74
CA GLN A 141 7.03 -3.08 -4.49
C GLN A 141 7.73 -2.04 -5.38
N VAL A 142 9.05 -1.94 -5.26
CA VAL A 142 9.87 -0.99 -6.05
C VAL A 142 9.80 -1.25 -7.56
N ASP A 143 9.47 -2.46 -7.98
CA ASP A 143 9.31 -2.90 -9.37
C ASP A 143 7.85 -3.01 -9.82
N ASP A 144 6.95 -2.42 -9.03
CA ASP A 144 5.50 -2.46 -9.21
C ASP A 144 4.87 -3.86 -9.15
N SER A 145 5.61 -4.91 -8.75
CA SER A 145 5.01 -6.19 -8.41
C SER A 145 4.09 -6.06 -7.19
N PRO A 146 3.05 -6.89 -7.05
CA PRO A 146 2.10 -6.78 -5.95
C PRO A 146 2.80 -7.05 -4.62
N ARG A 147 2.32 -6.39 -3.57
CA ARG A 147 2.79 -6.64 -2.22
C ARG A 147 1.66 -7.09 -1.33
N TYR A 148 0.71 -6.22 -1.03
CA TYR A 148 -0.49 -6.53 -0.27
C TYR A 148 -1.61 -5.57 -0.64
N GLU A 149 -2.83 -5.99 -0.37
CA GLU A 149 -4.04 -5.23 -0.65
C GLU A 149 -5.03 -5.36 0.50
N GLY A 150 -5.80 -4.33 0.74
CA GLY A 150 -6.85 -4.35 1.75
C GLY A 150 -7.95 -3.34 1.45
N THR A 151 -9.17 -3.69 1.83
CA THR A 151 -10.38 -2.90 1.60
C THR A 151 -10.99 -2.50 2.93
N ALA A 152 -11.31 -1.22 3.09
CA ALA A 152 -12.00 -0.65 4.25
C ALA A 152 -12.60 0.71 3.93
N THR A 153 -13.41 1.24 4.85
CA THR A 153 -13.95 2.59 4.74
C THR A 153 -13.00 3.62 5.36
N TRP A 154 -12.91 4.80 4.76
CA TRP A 154 -12.35 5.97 5.45
C TRP A 154 -13.31 6.45 6.55
N VAL A 155 -12.77 6.84 7.66
CA VAL A 155 -13.50 7.36 8.82
C VAL A 155 -13.12 8.82 9.03
N HIS A 156 -14.13 9.69 9.16
CA HIS A 156 -13.97 11.11 9.44
C HIS A 156 -14.81 11.45 10.67
N VAL A 157 -14.22 11.42 11.85
CA VAL A 157 -14.89 11.63 13.12
C VAL A 157 -13.96 12.37 14.09
N ASP A 158 -14.52 13.28 14.89
CA ASP A 158 -13.79 14.02 15.94
C ASP A 158 -12.50 14.71 15.44
N GLY A 159 -12.54 15.28 14.25
CA GLY A 159 -11.39 15.93 13.62
C GLY A 159 -10.34 14.98 13.05
N LYS A 160 -10.53 13.67 13.16
CA LYS A 160 -9.65 12.65 12.59
C LYS A 160 -10.12 12.20 11.23
N SER A 161 -9.15 11.88 10.37
CA SER A 161 -9.39 11.23 9.08
C SER A 161 -8.43 10.06 8.95
N TYR A 162 -8.96 8.83 8.94
CA TYR A 162 -8.13 7.62 8.87
C TYR A 162 -8.82 6.49 8.11
N TRP A 163 -7.99 5.60 7.63
CA TRP A 163 -8.37 4.32 7.04
C TRP A 163 -7.54 3.22 7.69
N GLU A 164 -8.15 2.09 8.01
CA GLU A 164 -7.43 0.96 8.60
C GLU A 164 -7.93 -0.39 8.07
N ASN A 165 -6.99 -1.31 7.89
CA ASN A 165 -7.26 -2.67 7.43
C ASN A 165 -6.19 -3.63 7.94
N THR A 166 -6.54 -4.90 8.08
CA THR A 166 -5.59 -5.98 8.37
C THR A 166 -5.58 -6.94 7.19
N THR A 167 -4.37 -7.25 6.67
CA THR A 167 -4.22 -8.08 5.47
C THR A 167 -2.89 -8.84 5.47
N PRO A 168 -2.83 -10.04 4.87
CA PRO A 168 -1.57 -10.76 4.73
C PRO A 168 -0.63 -10.04 3.75
N ALA A 169 0.65 -10.01 4.09
CA ALA A 169 1.71 -9.35 3.34
C ALA A 169 3.00 -10.17 3.35
N PRO A 170 3.86 -10.06 2.33
CA PRO A 170 5.20 -10.62 2.37
C PRO A 170 6.06 -9.91 3.44
N LEU A 171 7.15 -10.56 3.82
CA LEU A 171 8.14 -10.02 4.74
C LEU A 171 8.61 -8.63 4.29
N PRO A 172 8.87 -7.73 5.23
CA PRO A 172 9.48 -6.46 4.90
C PRO A 172 10.90 -6.67 4.35
N ARG A 173 11.33 -5.82 3.40
CA ARG A 173 12.66 -5.95 2.75
C ARG A 173 13.82 -6.00 3.74
N ARG A 174 13.71 -5.36 4.89
CA ARG A 174 14.71 -5.39 5.96
C ARG A 174 14.92 -6.77 6.58
N GLU A 175 13.95 -7.69 6.41
CA GLU A 175 13.96 -9.03 7.01
C GLU A 175 13.95 -10.16 5.98
N TYR A 176 13.52 -9.91 4.78
CA TYR A 176 13.38 -10.89 3.71
C TYR A 176 14.66 -11.72 3.45
N THR A 177 15.86 -11.11 3.56
CA THR A 177 17.14 -11.80 3.36
C THR A 177 17.81 -12.28 4.66
N THR A 178 17.24 -11.97 5.81
CA THR A 178 17.89 -12.21 7.12
C THR A 178 17.07 -13.11 8.03
N ARG A 179 15.79 -13.31 7.74
CA ARG A 179 14.86 -14.14 8.53
C ARG A 179 14.31 -15.27 7.66
N GLY A 180 14.18 -16.46 8.25
CA GLY A 180 13.56 -17.64 7.63
C GLY A 180 12.65 -18.39 8.60
N ASP A 181 12.41 -17.82 9.76
CA ASP A 181 11.57 -18.37 10.83
C ASP A 181 10.08 -18.01 10.68
N TYR A 182 9.76 -17.09 9.75
CA TYR A 182 8.40 -16.75 9.36
C TYR A 182 8.37 -16.36 7.86
N ASN A 183 7.24 -16.48 7.21
CA ASN A 183 7.09 -16.21 5.77
C ASN A 183 5.88 -15.33 5.43
N LEU A 184 5.14 -14.87 6.43
CA LEU A 184 3.97 -14.03 6.27
C LEU A 184 3.90 -13.01 7.39
N THR A 185 3.50 -11.80 7.06
CA THR A 185 3.11 -10.77 8.04
C THR A 185 1.61 -10.55 7.92
N MET A 186 0.83 -10.86 8.96
CA MET A 186 -0.54 -10.33 9.06
C MET A 186 -0.40 -8.87 9.46
N ARG A 187 -0.63 -8.00 8.50
CA ARG A 187 -0.26 -6.59 8.58
C ARG A 187 -1.47 -5.73 8.91
N GLY A 188 -1.51 -5.17 10.11
CA GLY A 188 -2.40 -4.08 10.44
C GLY A 188 -1.86 -2.77 9.85
N ASN A 189 -2.65 -2.12 9.03
CA ASN A 189 -2.30 -0.83 8.42
C ASN A 189 -3.32 0.22 8.83
N ARG A 190 -2.85 1.32 9.39
CA ARG A 190 -3.66 2.52 9.63
C ARG A 190 -2.99 3.71 8.99
N GLN A 191 -3.68 4.33 8.06
CA GLN A 191 -3.30 5.60 7.44
C GLN A 191 -4.09 6.70 8.12
N GLU A 192 -3.45 7.60 8.85
CA GLU A 192 -4.13 8.69 9.55
C GLU A 192 -3.57 10.03 9.09
N ILE A 193 -4.45 10.92 8.64
CA ILE A 193 -4.11 12.29 8.27
C ILE A 193 -4.02 13.14 9.53
N THR A 194 -2.93 13.90 9.67
CA THR A 194 -2.63 14.77 10.81
C THR A 194 -2.45 16.21 10.36
N ASP A 195 -2.36 17.14 11.30
CA ASP A 195 -2.11 18.55 11.01
C ASP A 195 -0.72 18.80 10.44
N TYR A 196 0.25 17.92 10.73
CA TYR A 196 1.63 18.02 10.23
C TYR A 196 1.91 17.16 8.98
N GLY A 197 0.95 16.36 8.52
CA GLY A 197 1.11 15.45 7.39
C GLY A 197 0.29 14.18 7.56
N TRP A 198 0.94 13.02 7.73
CA TRP A 198 0.23 11.76 7.94
C TRP A 198 1.09 10.72 8.68
N VAL A 199 0.44 9.70 9.20
CA VAL A 199 1.06 8.59 9.90
C VAL A 199 0.64 7.27 9.25
N HIS A 200 1.61 6.37 9.08
CA HIS A 200 1.37 4.96 8.79
C HIS A 200 1.67 4.16 10.06
N ASP A 201 0.64 3.91 10.84
CA ASP A 201 0.70 3.04 12.02
C ASP A 201 0.48 1.59 11.59
N GLN A 202 1.32 0.67 12.09
CA GLN A 202 1.31 -0.74 11.72
C GLN A 202 1.33 -1.60 12.97
N ASP A 203 0.41 -2.56 13.01
CA ASP A 203 0.37 -3.60 14.04
C ASP A 203 0.48 -4.95 13.34
N ASN A 204 1.66 -5.54 13.38
CA ASN A 204 2.03 -6.67 12.55
C ASN A 204 2.20 -7.93 13.36
N ASP A 205 1.60 -9.03 12.91
CA ASP A 205 1.88 -10.38 13.40
C ASP A 205 2.85 -11.09 12.42
N LYS A 206 4.00 -11.54 12.92
CA LYS A 206 4.94 -12.37 12.16
C LYS A 206 4.49 -13.82 12.24
N ILE A 207 4.16 -14.42 11.12
CA ILE A 207 3.49 -15.72 11.04
C ILE A 207 4.32 -16.68 10.18
N LEU A 208 4.51 -17.89 10.68
CA LEU A 208 4.96 -19.02 9.89
C LEU A 208 3.72 -19.78 9.37
N ARG A 209 3.52 -19.72 8.06
CA ARG A 209 2.48 -20.46 7.34
C ARG A 209 3.10 -21.64 6.62
N LYS A 210 2.53 -22.84 6.82
CA LYS A 210 2.90 -24.06 6.08
C LYS A 210 1.64 -24.68 5.51
N GLU A 211 1.71 -25.14 4.28
CA GLU A 211 0.59 -25.79 3.63
C GLU A 211 0.03 -26.95 4.48
N GLY A 212 -1.31 -27.00 4.61
CA GLY A 212 -2.00 -28.05 5.37
C GLY A 212 -1.88 -27.95 6.90
N ASN A 213 -1.28 -26.88 7.44
CA ASN A 213 -1.16 -26.65 8.88
C ASN A 213 -1.78 -25.30 9.29
N ASP A 214 -2.08 -25.17 10.57
CA ASP A 214 -2.49 -23.88 11.13
C ASP A 214 -1.32 -22.87 11.12
N ASP A 215 -1.64 -21.61 10.97
CA ASP A 215 -0.70 -20.49 11.07
C ASP A 215 -0.08 -20.43 12.48
N VAL A 216 1.24 -20.30 12.56
CA VAL A 216 1.96 -20.18 13.83
C VAL A 216 2.41 -18.73 14.03
N LEU A 217 1.90 -18.08 15.06
CA LEU A 217 2.33 -16.75 15.47
C LEU A 217 3.72 -16.83 16.12
N ILE A 218 4.69 -16.15 15.53
CA ILE A 218 6.07 -16.11 16.02
C ILE A 218 6.31 -14.90 16.92
N ALA A 219 5.95 -13.71 16.44
CA ALA A 219 6.16 -12.46 17.17
C ALA A 219 5.18 -11.38 16.71
N LYS A 220 5.00 -10.35 17.54
CA LYS A 220 4.34 -9.09 17.15
C LYS A 220 5.36 -8.00 16.92
N GLU A 221 5.07 -7.13 15.95
CA GLU A 221 5.89 -5.98 15.63
C GLU A 221 5.02 -4.74 15.50
N LYS A 222 5.45 -3.64 16.09
CA LYS A 222 4.85 -2.33 15.90
C LYS A 222 5.71 -1.53 14.93
N GLY A 223 5.08 -0.98 13.89
CA GLY A 223 5.64 0.04 13.01
C GLY A 223 4.92 1.37 13.24
N TYR A 224 5.68 2.46 13.29
CA TYR A 224 5.10 3.79 13.41
C TYR A 224 5.89 4.76 12.54
N ASN A 225 5.41 4.96 11.31
CA ASN A 225 6.10 5.82 10.36
C ASN A 225 5.40 7.18 10.32
N THR A 226 6.14 8.24 10.61
CA THR A 226 5.64 9.62 10.56
C THR A 226 6.11 10.30 9.29
N TYR A 227 5.20 10.98 8.63
CA TYR A 227 5.43 11.77 7.42
C TYR A 227 5.10 13.23 7.74
N VAL A 228 6.13 14.01 8.02
CA VAL A 228 6.00 15.43 8.32
C VAL A 228 6.12 16.23 7.03
N LYS A 229 5.05 16.93 6.65
CA LYS A 229 5.00 17.74 5.43
C LYS A 229 6.04 18.84 5.49
N VAL A 230 6.80 18.98 4.42
CA VAL A 230 7.81 20.04 4.26
C VAL A 230 7.63 20.74 2.91
N ASP A 231 8.39 21.79 2.64
CA ASP A 231 8.34 22.48 1.36
C ASP A 231 8.76 21.54 0.23
N ASP A 232 7.97 21.53 -0.86
CA ASP A 232 8.15 20.61 -1.98
C ASP A 232 9.51 20.78 -2.68
N SER A 233 10.15 21.96 -2.57
CA SER A 233 11.49 22.21 -3.11
C SER A 233 12.57 21.30 -2.50
N ARG A 234 12.37 20.81 -1.27
CA ARG A 234 13.30 19.89 -0.62
C ARG A 234 13.37 18.53 -1.33
N CYS A 235 12.31 18.14 -2.02
CA CYS A 235 12.24 16.92 -2.82
C CYS A 235 12.49 17.14 -4.32
N ALA A 236 13.09 18.29 -4.72
CA ALA A 236 13.27 18.65 -6.12
C ALA A 236 14.00 17.57 -6.93
N ALA A 237 15.03 16.94 -6.35
CA ALA A 237 15.78 15.88 -7.03
C ALA A 237 14.92 14.63 -7.29
N ALA A 238 14.09 14.21 -6.32
CA ALA A 238 13.16 13.09 -6.48
C ALA A 238 12.06 13.40 -7.51
N ALA A 239 11.52 14.63 -7.50
CA ALA A 239 10.54 15.09 -8.46
C ALA A 239 11.11 15.16 -9.90
N ALA A 240 12.35 15.61 -10.07
CA ALA A 240 13.05 15.63 -11.34
C ALA A 240 13.28 14.21 -11.88
N TRP A 241 13.79 13.31 -11.02
CA TRP A 241 13.96 11.90 -11.37
C TRP A 241 12.65 11.27 -11.85
N TRP A 242 11.54 11.52 -11.13
CA TRP A 242 10.24 11.00 -11.56
C TRP A 242 9.82 11.53 -12.94
N LYS A 243 10.03 12.81 -13.22
CA LYS A 243 9.69 13.41 -14.50
C LYS A 243 10.42 12.72 -15.66
N GLU A 244 11.66 12.31 -15.46
CA GLU A 244 12.48 11.61 -16.45
C GLU A 244 12.06 10.14 -16.63
N ASN A 245 11.60 9.50 -15.55
CA ASN A 245 11.33 8.05 -15.52
C ASN A 245 9.85 7.69 -15.63
N ALA A 246 8.94 8.66 -15.58
CA ALA A 246 7.49 8.44 -15.49
C ALA A 246 6.93 7.57 -16.64
N GLU A 247 7.41 7.78 -17.89
CA GLU A 247 6.93 7.01 -19.05
C GLU A 247 7.38 5.55 -19.00
N LYS A 248 8.62 5.27 -18.60
CA LYS A 248 9.09 3.89 -18.37
C LYS A 248 8.21 3.19 -17.33
N TRP A 249 8.00 3.82 -16.18
CA TRP A 249 7.18 3.23 -15.10
C TRP A 249 5.70 3.12 -15.44
N LYS A 250 5.19 3.94 -16.35
CA LYS A 250 3.85 3.78 -16.92
C LYS A 250 3.75 2.50 -17.76
N LEU A 251 4.78 2.16 -18.53
CA LEU A 251 4.83 0.89 -19.29
C LEU A 251 4.86 -0.31 -18.33
N VAL A 252 5.65 -0.25 -17.26
CA VAL A 252 5.73 -1.28 -16.22
C VAL A 252 4.35 -1.49 -15.59
N ARG A 253 3.68 -0.42 -15.13
CA ARG A 253 2.31 -0.50 -14.57
C ARG A 253 1.33 -1.11 -15.56
N SER A 254 1.35 -0.64 -16.82
CA SER A 254 0.44 -1.18 -17.84
C SER A 254 0.63 -2.67 -18.09
N LYS A 255 1.85 -3.21 -17.91
CA LYS A 255 2.06 -4.66 -17.99
C LYS A 255 1.50 -5.38 -16.76
N TRP A 256 1.71 -4.83 -15.56
CA TRP A 256 1.11 -5.40 -14.34
C TRP A 256 -0.41 -5.38 -14.41
N ASP A 257 -1.05 -4.31 -14.92
CA ASP A 257 -2.49 -4.25 -15.13
C ASP A 257 -2.96 -5.43 -15.98
N LYS A 258 -2.26 -5.77 -17.09
CA LYS A 258 -2.58 -6.94 -17.92
C LYS A 258 -2.42 -8.28 -17.18
N VAL A 259 -1.51 -8.36 -16.22
CA VAL A 259 -1.34 -9.57 -15.39
C VAL A 259 -2.53 -9.68 -14.43
N PHE A 260 -2.92 -8.59 -13.76
CA PHE A 260 -4.06 -8.57 -12.84
C PHE A 260 -5.40 -8.77 -13.56
N ASP A 261 -5.55 -8.29 -14.79
CA ASP A 261 -6.76 -8.49 -15.61
C ASP A 261 -7.04 -9.96 -15.96
N ARG A 262 -6.08 -10.86 -15.71
CA ARG A 262 -6.30 -12.31 -15.87
C ARG A 262 -7.26 -12.87 -14.82
N LYS A 263 -7.36 -12.20 -13.65
CA LYS A 263 -8.26 -12.57 -12.55
C LYS A 263 -8.08 -14.03 -12.10
N THR A 264 -6.85 -14.45 -12.01
CA THR A 264 -6.42 -15.79 -11.55
C THR A 264 -5.39 -15.64 -10.46
N ASP A 265 -5.17 -16.69 -9.68
CA ASP A 265 -4.09 -16.73 -8.72
C ASP A 265 -2.75 -16.37 -9.38
N LEU A 266 -1.91 -15.65 -8.66
CA LEU A 266 -0.65 -15.14 -9.16
C LEU A 266 0.53 -15.75 -8.41
N HIS A 267 1.48 -16.29 -9.16
CA HIS A 267 2.72 -16.83 -8.64
C HIS A 267 3.89 -16.08 -9.29
N LEU A 268 4.86 -15.67 -8.51
CA LEU A 268 6.04 -14.96 -9.00
C LEU A 268 7.32 -15.71 -8.67
N ALA A 269 8.13 -15.97 -9.70
CA ALA A 269 9.47 -16.47 -9.50
C ALA A 269 10.32 -15.47 -8.69
N GLU A 270 11.11 -15.99 -7.74
CA GLU A 270 12.04 -15.14 -6.98
C GLU A 270 13.13 -14.55 -7.89
N LYS A 271 13.62 -15.35 -8.81
CA LYS A 271 14.67 -14.98 -9.78
C LYS A 271 14.43 -15.63 -11.14
N VAL A 272 14.79 -14.92 -12.17
CA VAL A 272 14.95 -15.44 -13.54
C VAL A 272 16.41 -15.20 -13.92
N ASP A 273 17.10 -16.19 -14.47
CA ASP A 273 18.53 -16.13 -14.78
C ASP A 273 19.40 -15.59 -13.64
N ASN A 274 19.14 -16.03 -12.41
CA ASN A 274 19.79 -15.60 -11.18
C ASN A 274 19.65 -14.10 -10.83
N LYS A 275 18.77 -13.37 -11.50
CA LYS A 275 18.54 -11.93 -11.30
C LYS A 275 17.10 -11.70 -10.84
N VAL A 276 16.89 -10.89 -9.80
CA VAL A 276 15.57 -10.49 -9.31
C VAL A 276 14.95 -9.43 -10.22
N LEU A 277 13.60 -9.34 -10.27
CA LEU A 277 12.86 -8.49 -11.20
C LEU A 277 13.29 -7.01 -11.17
N TYR A 278 13.42 -6.43 -9.97
CA TYR A 278 13.79 -5.02 -9.88
C TYR A 278 15.14 -4.70 -10.53
N LYS A 279 16.11 -5.62 -10.54
CA LYS A 279 17.41 -5.38 -11.18
C LYS A 279 17.32 -5.29 -12.71
N TYR A 280 16.32 -5.92 -13.31
CA TYR A 280 16.02 -5.74 -14.74
C TYR A 280 15.34 -4.39 -14.96
N LEU A 281 14.29 -4.08 -14.19
CA LEU A 281 13.48 -2.90 -14.45
C LEU A 281 14.16 -1.57 -14.06
N PHE A 282 15.20 -1.60 -13.22
CA PHE A 282 16.01 -0.42 -12.90
C PHE A 282 17.22 -0.26 -13.85
N ASP A 283 17.41 -1.16 -14.80
CA ASP A 283 18.41 -1.02 -15.83
C ASP A 283 17.99 0.06 -16.84
N ASP A 284 18.83 1.08 -17.03
CA ASP A 284 18.50 2.23 -17.87
C ASP A 284 18.41 1.86 -19.36
N GLU A 285 18.99 0.74 -19.78
CA GLU A 285 18.90 0.23 -21.15
C GLU A 285 17.52 -0.40 -21.45
N ILE A 286 16.80 -0.85 -20.42
CA ILE A 286 15.47 -1.47 -20.52
C ILE A 286 14.39 -0.39 -20.58
N VAL A 287 14.09 0.10 -21.78
CA VAL A 287 13.10 1.18 -21.99
C VAL A 287 11.98 0.79 -22.97
N LYS A 288 12.18 -0.28 -23.76
CA LYS A 288 11.20 -0.68 -24.78
C LYS A 288 10.04 -1.44 -24.16
N LYS A 289 8.81 -1.07 -24.54
CA LYS A 289 7.58 -1.71 -24.06
C LYS A 289 7.63 -3.23 -24.16
N LYS A 290 8.00 -3.77 -25.31
CA LYS A 290 8.03 -5.23 -25.55
C LYS A 290 8.98 -5.93 -24.59
N GLU A 291 10.17 -5.39 -24.39
CA GLU A 291 11.19 -5.94 -23.52
C GLU A 291 10.74 -5.92 -22.03
N ILE A 292 10.17 -4.80 -21.57
CA ILE A 292 9.57 -4.68 -20.25
C ILE A 292 8.47 -5.74 -20.06
N GLU A 293 7.58 -5.92 -21.05
CA GLU A 293 6.50 -6.88 -20.99
C GLU A 293 7.02 -8.33 -20.95
N GLU A 294 8.05 -8.68 -21.72
CA GLU A 294 8.68 -9.99 -21.74
C GLU A 294 9.41 -10.29 -20.41
N ILE A 295 10.14 -9.32 -19.87
CA ILE A 295 10.80 -9.44 -18.56
C ILE A 295 9.77 -9.72 -17.46
N ILE A 296 8.72 -8.91 -17.34
CA ILE A 296 7.71 -9.12 -16.29
C ILE A 296 7.02 -10.47 -16.48
N GLU A 297 6.66 -10.83 -17.72
CA GLU A 297 6.03 -12.12 -18.01
C GLU A 297 6.88 -13.32 -17.61
N SER A 298 8.20 -13.25 -17.76
CA SER A 298 9.10 -14.33 -17.38
C SER A 298 9.12 -14.63 -15.87
N PHE A 299 8.71 -13.65 -15.04
CA PHE A 299 8.55 -13.84 -13.59
C PHE A 299 7.18 -14.36 -13.20
N VAL A 300 6.15 -14.23 -14.07
CA VAL A 300 4.82 -14.77 -13.80
C VAL A 300 4.82 -16.25 -14.12
N THR A 301 4.63 -17.09 -13.11
CA THR A 301 4.61 -18.55 -13.24
C THR A 301 3.19 -19.09 -13.07
N THR A 302 2.89 -20.23 -13.67
CA THR A 302 1.57 -20.89 -13.57
C THR A 302 1.48 -21.87 -12.41
N ASP A 303 2.63 -22.27 -11.85
CA ASP A 303 2.72 -23.27 -10.79
C ASP A 303 3.43 -22.71 -9.56
N ALA A 304 2.82 -22.88 -8.39
CA ALA A 304 3.52 -22.79 -7.12
C ALA A 304 4.56 -23.92 -7.07
N LYS A 305 5.84 -23.58 -7.06
CA LYS A 305 6.91 -24.56 -6.87
C LYS A 305 7.18 -24.74 -5.40
#